data_31dbe86e071caed46987cc7097d22149
#
_entry.id   31dbe86e071caed46987cc7097d22149
#
_cell.length_a   1.000
_cell.length_b   1.000
_cell.length_c   1.000
_cell.angle_alpha   90.00
_cell.angle_beta   90.00
_cell.angle_gamma   90.00
#
_symmetry.space_group_name_H-M   'P 1'
#
loop_
_entity.id
_entity.type
_entity.pdbx_description
1 polymer ?
#
loop_
_entity_poly.entity_id
_entity_poly.type
_entity_poly.pdbx_seq_one_letter_code
_entity_poly.pdbx_strand_id
1 'polypeptide(L)'
;MSRIGKQEIEIPKGVEVTKSGDVLKVVGKNGTLTKIFRDDISINIGDKIITLNIKRNDKFSRSLWGTYASHIKNMIKGVETPYQKKLILEGVGFKSEVKGREFNFALGFSHPVIVAIPEGIVATAEKNVITITGIDKELVGSFTAAIRALKKPEPYKGKGMRYDDEVIRRKQGKKTA
;
A
#
# COMPACT_ATOMS: atom_id res chain seq x y z
N MET A 1 -4.20 10.30 24.68
CA MET A 1 -5.41 9.96 23.90
C MET A 1 -5.11 10.16 22.41
N SER A 2 -5.54 9.25 21.52
CA SER A 2 -5.26 9.37 20.06
C SER A 2 -6.12 10.48 19.43
N ARG A 3 -5.47 11.49 18.84
CA ARG A 3 -6.18 12.53 18.08
C ARG A 3 -6.86 11.95 16.84
N ILE A 4 -6.23 10.95 16.22
CA ILE A 4 -6.74 10.27 15.00
C ILE A 4 -7.98 9.44 15.32
N GLY A 5 -7.99 8.72 16.45
CA GLY A 5 -9.12 7.88 16.84
C GLY A 5 -10.40 8.67 17.16
N LYS A 6 -10.25 9.91 17.65
CA LYS A 6 -11.39 10.80 17.96
C LYS A 6 -12.02 11.47 16.73
N GLN A 7 -11.33 11.43 15.58
CA GLN A 7 -11.85 12.07 14.38
C GLN A 7 -13.06 11.29 13.86
N GLU A 8 -14.09 12.01 13.52
CA GLU A 8 -15.19 11.52 12.72
C GLU A 8 -14.69 11.20 11.30
N ILE A 9 -15.11 10.06 10.77
CA ILE A 9 -14.74 9.61 9.45
C ILE A 9 -15.95 9.79 8.56
N GLU A 10 -15.88 10.69 7.61
CA GLU A 10 -16.94 10.93 6.63
C GLU A 10 -17.04 9.79 5.63
N ILE A 11 -18.27 9.40 5.30
CA ILE A 11 -18.58 8.44 4.24
C ILE A 11 -18.92 9.26 3.00
N PRO A 12 -18.09 9.24 1.94
CA PRO A 12 -18.36 9.97 0.71
C PRO A 12 -19.55 9.35 -0.04
N LYS A 13 -20.18 10.15 -0.90
CA LYS A 13 -21.29 9.69 -1.76
C LYS A 13 -20.82 8.54 -2.66
N GLY A 14 -21.57 7.45 -2.67
CA GLY A 14 -21.27 6.26 -3.48
C GLY A 14 -20.37 5.24 -2.78
N VAL A 15 -20.08 5.42 -1.49
CA VAL A 15 -19.43 4.41 -0.65
C VAL A 15 -20.44 3.92 0.39
N GLU A 16 -20.58 2.60 0.47
CA GLU A 16 -21.40 1.93 1.47
C GLU A 16 -20.51 1.20 2.46
N VAL A 17 -20.80 1.37 3.75
CA VAL A 17 -20.04 0.73 4.82
C VAL A 17 -20.99 -0.10 5.66
N THR A 18 -20.71 -1.40 5.75
CA THR A 18 -21.50 -2.34 6.54
C THR A 18 -20.62 -3.09 7.52
N LYS A 19 -21.14 -3.38 8.71
CA LYS A 19 -20.46 -4.17 9.73
C LYS A 19 -21.30 -5.41 10.05
N SER A 20 -20.70 -6.58 9.94
CA SER A 20 -21.31 -7.85 10.34
C SER A 20 -20.37 -8.55 11.33
N GLY A 21 -20.76 -8.55 12.61
CA GLY A 21 -19.87 -9.03 13.67
C GLY A 21 -18.55 -8.24 13.72
N ASP A 22 -17.44 -8.94 13.57
CA ASP A 22 -16.09 -8.37 13.56
C ASP A 22 -15.61 -7.94 12.17
N VAL A 23 -16.38 -8.24 11.12
CA VAL A 23 -16.02 -7.93 9.74
C VAL A 23 -16.63 -6.60 9.33
N LEU A 24 -15.78 -5.65 8.94
CA LEU A 24 -16.18 -4.42 8.27
C LEU A 24 -16.01 -4.60 6.76
N LYS A 25 -17.07 -4.31 6.02
CA LYS A 25 -17.11 -4.33 4.56
C LYS A 25 -17.33 -2.91 4.05
N VAL A 26 -16.50 -2.47 3.13
CA VAL A 26 -16.60 -1.17 2.45
C VAL A 26 -16.76 -1.43 0.96
N VAL A 27 -17.84 -0.93 0.38
CA VAL A 27 -18.17 -1.08 -1.04
C VAL A 27 -18.11 0.30 -1.70
N GLY A 28 -17.47 0.40 -2.83
CA GLY A 28 -17.39 1.63 -3.62
C GLY A 28 -17.30 1.34 -5.12
N LYS A 29 -17.12 2.39 -5.91
CA LYS A 29 -17.08 2.30 -7.38
C LYS A 29 -15.97 1.41 -7.95
N ASN A 30 -14.84 1.29 -7.24
CA ASN A 30 -13.68 0.54 -7.70
C ASN A 30 -13.61 -0.89 -7.13
N GLY A 31 -14.55 -1.27 -6.27
CA GLY A 31 -14.62 -2.61 -5.70
C GLY A 31 -15.01 -2.63 -4.23
N THR A 32 -14.75 -3.77 -3.61
CA THR A 32 -15.11 -4.05 -2.22
C THR A 32 -13.87 -4.43 -1.42
N LEU A 33 -13.74 -3.86 -0.24
CA LEU A 33 -12.74 -4.23 0.75
C LEU A 33 -13.40 -4.78 2.00
N THR A 34 -12.83 -5.84 2.55
CA THR A 34 -13.25 -6.42 3.83
C THR A 34 -12.07 -6.51 4.77
N LYS A 35 -12.30 -6.18 6.04
CA LYS A 35 -11.26 -6.29 7.09
C LYS A 35 -11.88 -6.71 8.41
N ILE A 36 -11.18 -7.55 9.14
CA ILE A 36 -11.58 -8.01 10.47
C ILE A 36 -11.05 -7.03 11.51
N PHE A 37 -11.91 -6.56 12.39
CA PHE A 37 -11.61 -5.68 13.52
C PHE A 37 -11.97 -6.39 14.82
N ARG A 38 -11.07 -6.35 15.78
CA ARG A 38 -11.33 -6.95 17.10
C ARG A 38 -12.36 -6.11 17.87
N ASP A 39 -13.10 -6.76 18.73
CA ASP A 39 -14.19 -6.14 19.50
C ASP A 39 -13.74 -5.20 20.64
N ASP A 40 -12.42 -4.93 20.76
CA ASP A 40 -11.89 -3.98 21.75
C ASP A 40 -12.34 -2.51 21.50
N ILE A 41 -12.79 -2.22 20.26
CA ILE A 41 -13.25 -0.91 19.84
C ILE A 41 -14.62 -1.03 19.21
N SER A 42 -15.58 -0.23 19.69
CA SER A 42 -16.89 -0.12 19.04
C SER A 42 -16.80 0.81 17.83
N ILE A 43 -17.27 0.32 16.70
CA ILE A 43 -17.39 1.07 15.46
C ILE A 43 -18.86 1.36 15.25
N ASN A 44 -19.26 2.61 15.36
CA ASN A 44 -20.63 3.08 15.15
C ASN A 44 -20.71 3.69 13.75
N ILE A 45 -21.56 3.12 12.91
CA ILE A 45 -21.77 3.55 11.53
C ILE A 45 -23.09 4.32 11.49
N GLY A 46 -23.02 5.61 11.20
CA GLY A 46 -24.17 6.45 10.88
C GLY A 46 -24.30 6.63 9.36
N ASP A 47 -25.31 7.36 8.91
CA ASP A 47 -25.58 7.55 7.48
C ASP A 47 -24.45 8.26 6.72
N LYS A 48 -23.72 9.15 7.39
CA LYS A 48 -22.66 9.95 6.77
C LYS A 48 -21.33 9.91 7.51
N ILE A 49 -21.32 9.42 8.73
CA ILE A 49 -20.17 9.53 9.63
C ILE A 49 -19.96 8.19 10.36
N ILE A 50 -18.70 7.79 10.45
CA ILE A 50 -18.29 6.67 11.29
C ILE A 50 -17.55 7.22 12.50
N THR A 51 -17.94 6.76 13.69
CA THR A 51 -17.28 7.09 14.96
C THR A 51 -16.73 5.84 15.61
N LEU A 52 -15.58 5.96 16.24
CA LEU A 52 -14.93 4.88 16.95
C LEU A 52 -14.83 5.23 18.44
N ASN A 53 -15.23 4.29 19.29
CA ASN A 53 -15.14 4.41 20.74
C ASN A 53 -14.40 3.23 21.36
N ILE A 54 -13.58 3.51 22.38
CA ILE A 54 -12.85 2.48 23.12
C ILE A 54 -13.81 1.82 24.10
N LYS A 55 -13.92 0.48 24.07
CA LYS A 55 -14.71 -0.27 25.06
C LYS A 55 -14.00 -0.41 26.39
N ARG A 56 -12.66 -0.64 26.36
CA ARG A 56 -11.81 -0.79 27.54
C ARG A 56 -10.70 0.25 27.50
N ASN A 57 -10.52 0.98 28.61
CA ASN A 57 -9.52 2.06 28.68
C ASN A 57 -8.13 1.53 29.08
N ASP A 58 -7.62 0.52 28.36
CA ASP A 58 -6.29 -0.03 28.53
C ASP A 58 -5.29 0.53 27.50
N LYS A 59 -3.98 0.25 27.68
CA LYS A 59 -2.92 0.72 26.79
C LYS A 59 -3.06 0.14 25.39
N PHE A 60 -3.50 -1.11 25.28
CA PHE A 60 -3.64 -1.82 24.03
C PHE A 60 -4.78 -1.25 23.18
N SER A 61 -5.99 -1.12 23.75
CA SER A 61 -7.16 -0.53 23.07
C SER A 61 -6.91 0.91 22.62
N ARG A 62 -6.18 1.71 23.42
CA ARG A 62 -5.76 3.07 23.00
C ARG A 62 -4.85 3.05 21.78
N SER A 63 -3.94 2.08 21.67
CA SER A 63 -3.05 1.95 20.49
C SER A 63 -3.81 1.51 19.25
N LEU A 64 -4.76 0.58 19.40
CA LEU A 64 -5.61 0.10 18.31
C LEU A 64 -6.56 1.17 17.76
N TRP A 65 -7.02 2.07 18.63
CA TRP A 65 -8.02 3.08 18.26
C TRP A 65 -7.60 3.93 17.05
N GLY A 66 -6.39 4.49 17.08
CA GLY A 66 -5.85 5.27 15.96
C GLY A 66 -5.58 4.41 14.72
N THR A 67 -5.11 3.17 14.92
CA THR A 67 -4.85 2.22 13.83
C THR A 67 -6.14 1.87 13.09
N TYR A 68 -7.21 1.57 13.81
CA TYR A 68 -8.51 1.23 13.21
C TYR A 68 -9.10 2.40 12.44
N ALA A 69 -9.05 3.62 13.03
CA ALA A 69 -9.47 4.82 12.32
C ALA A 69 -8.70 5.02 11.00
N SER A 70 -7.39 4.79 11.01
CA SER A 70 -6.55 4.90 9.83
C SER A 70 -6.87 3.82 8.78
N HIS A 71 -7.12 2.58 9.20
CA HIS A 71 -7.53 1.51 8.31
C HIS A 71 -8.87 1.82 7.63
N ILE A 72 -9.88 2.25 8.39
CA ILE A 72 -11.19 2.59 7.83
C ILE A 72 -11.09 3.75 6.83
N LYS A 73 -10.34 4.81 7.17
CA LYS A 73 -10.07 5.92 6.24
C LYS A 73 -9.38 5.43 4.96
N ASN A 74 -8.39 4.55 5.10
CA ASN A 74 -7.69 3.99 3.95
C ASN A 74 -8.61 3.13 3.08
N MET A 75 -9.49 2.32 3.68
CA MET A 75 -10.45 1.50 2.95
C MET A 75 -11.44 2.38 2.15
N ILE A 76 -12.03 3.39 2.80
CA ILE A 76 -12.96 4.32 2.16
C ILE A 76 -12.29 5.04 0.98
N LYS A 77 -11.09 5.60 1.20
CA LYS A 77 -10.33 6.28 0.15
C LYS A 77 -9.96 5.32 -0.99
N GLY A 78 -9.56 4.09 -0.69
CA GLY A 78 -9.13 3.12 -1.69
C GLY A 78 -10.25 2.66 -2.62
N VAL A 79 -11.47 2.46 -2.10
CA VAL A 79 -12.63 2.09 -2.93
C VAL A 79 -13.15 3.26 -3.76
N GLU A 80 -12.89 4.50 -3.34
CA GLU A 80 -13.21 5.71 -4.09
C GLU A 80 -12.13 6.04 -5.13
N THR A 81 -10.87 6.03 -4.72
CA THR A 81 -9.71 6.35 -5.55
C THR A 81 -8.61 5.32 -5.28
N PRO A 82 -8.29 4.46 -6.25
CA PRO A 82 -7.25 3.44 -6.06
C PRO A 82 -5.90 4.05 -5.71
N TYR A 83 -5.18 3.36 -4.83
CA TYR A 83 -3.80 3.73 -4.49
C TYR A 83 -2.87 3.35 -5.62
N GLN A 84 -1.92 4.23 -5.91
CA GLN A 84 -0.88 4.01 -6.90
C GLN A 84 0.49 4.22 -6.26
N LYS A 85 1.43 3.32 -6.59
CA LYS A 85 2.85 3.46 -6.30
C LYS A 85 3.65 3.24 -7.58
N LYS A 86 4.70 4.05 -7.75
CA LYS A 86 5.61 3.95 -8.89
C LYS A 86 6.99 3.57 -8.41
N LEU A 87 7.64 2.67 -9.15
CA LEU A 87 9.04 2.34 -8.99
C LEU A 87 9.77 2.68 -10.27
N ILE A 88 10.96 3.24 -10.13
CA ILE A 88 11.86 3.53 -11.24
C ILE A 88 12.98 2.50 -11.21
N LEU A 89 13.17 1.81 -12.33
CA LEU A 89 14.23 0.84 -12.54
C LEU A 89 15.41 1.51 -13.24
N GLU A 90 16.52 1.67 -12.54
CA GLU A 90 17.75 2.27 -13.08
C GLU A 90 18.86 1.21 -13.17
N GLY A 91 19.44 1.05 -14.34
CA GLY A 91 20.58 0.15 -14.57
C GLY A 91 20.71 -0.30 -16.02
N VAL A 92 21.96 -0.44 -16.47
CA VAL A 92 22.24 -0.94 -17.84
C VAL A 92 21.86 -2.42 -17.90
N GLY A 93 21.03 -2.78 -18.88
CA GLY A 93 20.57 -4.16 -19.08
C GLY A 93 19.43 -4.59 -18.14
N PHE A 94 18.97 -3.73 -17.22
CA PHE A 94 17.80 -4.04 -16.41
C PHE A 94 16.53 -3.87 -17.25
N LYS A 95 15.62 -4.85 -17.13
CA LYS A 95 14.32 -4.85 -17.82
C LYS A 95 13.24 -5.35 -16.87
N SER A 96 12.04 -4.82 -17.05
CA SER A 96 10.82 -5.27 -16.37
C SER A 96 9.72 -5.45 -17.41
N GLU A 97 9.05 -6.58 -17.38
CA GLU A 97 7.92 -6.90 -18.25
C GLU A 97 6.81 -7.52 -17.42
N VAL A 98 5.57 -7.20 -17.77
CA VAL A 98 4.38 -7.85 -17.21
C VAL A 98 3.86 -8.84 -18.24
N LYS A 99 3.74 -10.11 -17.85
CA LYS A 99 3.17 -11.18 -18.68
C LYS A 99 2.00 -11.82 -17.94
N GLY A 100 0.79 -11.44 -18.32
CA GLY A 100 -0.41 -11.90 -17.63
C GLY A 100 -0.45 -11.43 -16.18
N ARG A 101 -0.37 -12.37 -15.22
CA ARG A 101 -0.35 -12.09 -13.78
C ARG A 101 1.04 -12.25 -13.15
N GLU A 102 2.09 -12.09 -13.93
CA GLU A 102 3.45 -12.22 -13.44
C GLU A 102 4.32 -11.05 -13.93
N PHE A 103 5.19 -10.59 -13.05
CA PHE A 103 6.32 -9.76 -13.41
C PHE A 103 7.52 -10.62 -13.76
N ASN A 104 8.16 -10.32 -14.88
CA ASN A 104 9.44 -10.87 -15.27
C ASN A 104 10.50 -9.77 -15.19
N PHE A 105 11.48 -9.95 -14.31
CA PHE A 105 12.56 -9.00 -14.09
C PHE A 105 13.90 -9.56 -14.54
N ALA A 106 14.62 -8.81 -15.37
CA ALA A 106 16.04 -9.00 -15.64
C ALA A 106 16.82 -7.94 -14.85
N LEU A 107 17.47 -8.33 -13.75
CA LEU A 107 18.11 -7.42 -12.79
C LEU A 107 19.63 -7.67 -12.66
N GLY A 108 20.23 -8.29 -13.68
CA GLY A 108 21.64 -8.65 -13.68
C GLY A 108 21.96 -9.87 -12.80
N PHE A 109 20.98 -10.71 -12.51
CA PHE A 109 21.18 -12.05 -11.95
C PHE A 109 21.36 -13.08 -13.07
N SER A 110 21.88 -14.26 -12.75
CA SER A 110 22.09 -15.35 -13.71
C SER A 110 20.78 -15.88 -14.31
N HIS A 111 19.64 -15.66 -13.65
CA HIS A 111 18.32 -16.06 -14.10
C HIS A 111 17.32 -14.90 -13.93
N PRO A 112 16.27 -14.84 -14.72
CA PRO A 112 15.20 -13.86 -14.54
C PRO A 112 14.46 -14.12 -13.23
N VAL A 113 14.02 -13.05 -12.57
CA VAL A 113 13.20 -13.14 -11.35
C VAL A 113 11.74 -13.00 -11.76
N ILE A 114 10.93 -14.01 -11.43
CA ILE A 114 9.50 -14.04 -11.70
C ILE A 114 8.76 -13.77 -10.38
N VAL A 115 7.82 -12.84 -10.41
CA VAL A 115 7.01 -12.47 -9.23
C VAL A 115 5.55 -12.49 -9.63
N ALA A 116 4.75 -13.34 -8.98
CA ALA A 116 3.30 -13.37 -9.19
C ALA A 116 2.63 -12.09 -8.67
N ILE A 117 1.71 -11.54 -9.43
CA ILE A 117 0.91 -10.36 -9.08
C ILE A 117 -0.31 -10.84 -8.29
N PRO A 118 -0.46 -10.41 -7.02
CA PRO A 118 -1.59 -10.83 -6.19
C PRO A 118 -2.92 -10.27 -6.73
N GLU A 119 -4.01 -10.91 -6.33
CA GLU A 119 -5.36 -10.44 -6.66
C GLU A 119 -5.62 -9.05 -6.06
N GLY A 120 -6.36 -8.21 -6.79
CA GLY A 120 -6.62 -6.84 -6.38
C GLY A 120 -5.53 -5.83 -6.72
N ILE A 121 -4.44 -6.26 -7.39
CA ILE A 121 -3.40 -5.39 -7.93
C ILE A 121 -3.45 -5.40 -9.46
N VAL A 122 -3.38 -4.21 -10.03
CA VAL A 122 -3.10 -3.96 -11.44
C VAL A 122 -1.69 -3.40 -11.54
N ALA A 123 -0.87 -4.02 -12.38
CA ALA A 123 0.52 -3.63 -12.53
C ALA A 123 0.87 -3.43 -14.01
N THR A 124 1.61 -2.37 -14.29
CA THR A 124 2.13 -2.06 -15.63
C THR A 124 3.63 -1.78 -15.56
N ALA A 125 4.34 -2.15 -16.61
CA ALA A 125 5.76 -1.86 -16.77
C ALA A 125 5.96 -1.16 -18.10
N GLU A 126 6.31 0.12 -18.06
CA GLU A 126 6.56 0.95 -19.23
C GLU A 126 8.00 1.44 -19.21
N LYS A 127 8.82 0.93 -20.10
CA LYS A 127 10.27 1.21 -20.13
C LYS A 127 10.90 0.94 -18.75
N ASN A 128 11.24 2.00 -18.02
CA ASN A 128 11.91 1.95 -16.72
C ASN A 128 10.97 2.26 -15.55
N VAL A 129 9.68 2.49 -15.81
CA VAL A 129 8.69 2.83 -14.78
C VAL A 129 7.76 1.64 -14.58
N ILE A 130 7.66 1.20 -13.34
CA ILE A 130 6.74 0.15 -12.90
C ILE A 130 5.65 0.85 -12.09
N THR A 131 4.42 0.74 -12.55
CA THR A 131 3.26 1.32 -11.86
C THR A 131 2.42 0.21 -11.25
N ILE A 132 2.13 0.32 -9.98
CA ILE A 132 1.35 -0.64 -9.19
C ILE A 132 0.15 0.08 -8.62
N THR A 133 -1.05 -0.38 -8.97
CA THR A 133 -2.32 0.23 -8.59
C THR A 133 -3.23 -0.80 -7.93
N GLY A 134 -3.96 -0.41 -6.90
CA GLY A 134 -4.92 -1.28 -6.22
C GLY A 134 -5.77 -0.52 -5.21
N ILE A 135 -6.87 -1.12 -4.82
CA ILE A 135 -7.81 -0.53 -3.85
C ILE A 135 -7.31 -0.64 -2.41
N ASP A 136 -6.53 -1.69 -2.11
CA ASP A 136 -5.96 -1.90 -0.77
C ASP A 136 -4.58 -1.26 -0.65
N LYS A 137 -4.48 -0.22 0.19
CA LYS A 137 -3.22 0.50 0.46
C LYS A 137 -2.12 -0.40 1.02
N GLU A 138 -2.48 -1.36 1.88
CA GLU A 138 -1.53 -2.25 2.53
C GLU A 138 -0.96 -3.24 1.52
N LEU A 139 -1.83 -3.82 0.70
CA LEU A 139 -1.42 -4.75 -0.35
C LEU A 139 -0.54 -4.07 -1.41
N VAL A 140 -0.93 -2.88 -1.89
CA VAL A 140 -0.12 -2.07 -2.82
C VAL A 140 1.23 -1.73 -2.20
N GLY A 141 1.26 -1.29 -0.93
CA GLY A 141 2.48 -0.91 -0.23
C GLY A 141 3.44 -2.08 -0.02
N SER A 142 2.95 -3.20 0.50
CA SER A 142 3.75 -4.40 0.77
C SER A 142 4.30 -5.03 -0.51
N PHE A 143 3.46 -5.13 -1.55
CA PHE A 143 3.88 -5.67 -2.84
C PHE A 143 4.95 -4.80 -3.51
N THR A 144 4.75 -3.47 -3.52
CA THR A 144 5.74 -2.54 -4.06
C THR A 144 7.07 -2.61 -3.31
N ALA A 145 7.02 -2.72 -1.98
CA ALA A 145 8.21 -2.87 -1.15
C ALA A 145 8.94 -4.20 -1.41
N ALA A 146 8.20 -5.29 -1.60
CA ALA A 146 8.77 -6.59 -1.96
C ALA A 146 9.50 -6.54 -3.32
N ILE A 147 8.89 -5.92 -4.34
CA ILE A 147 9.54 -5.72 -5.64
C ILE A 147 10.81 -4.88 -5.50
N ARG A 148 10.75 -3.73 -4.80
CA ARG A 148 11.94 -2.90 -4.56
C ARG A 148 13.05 -3.65 -3.83
N ALA A 149 12.73 -4.58 -2.94
CA ALA A 149 13.70 -5.37 -2.19
C ALA A 149 14.50 -6.34 -3.06
N LEU A 150 14.00 -6.74 -4.25
CA LEU A 150 14.71 -7.62 -5.19
C LEU A 150 16.04 -7.01 -5.65
N LYS A 151 16.07 -5.70 -5.87
CA LYS A 151 17.28 -4.97 -6.26
C LYS A 151 17.25 -3.56 -5.69
N LYS A 152 17.69 -3.42 -4.45
CA LYS A 152 17.80 -2.11 -3.78
C LYS A 152 18.78 -1.21 -4.53
N PRO A 153 18.56 0.12 -4.52
CA PRO A 153 19.46 1.05 -5.19
C PRO A 153 20.86 1.03 -4.57
N GLU A 154 21.86 0.98 -5.43
CA GLU A 154 23.26 0.99 -5.07
C GLU A 154 23.69 2.40 -4.63
N PRO A 155 24.54 2.53 -3.59
CA PRO A 155 24.93 3.84 -3.08
C PRO A 155 25.90 4.62 -3.97
N TYR A 156 26.58 3.99 -4.95
CA TYR A 156 27.57 4.67 -5.80
C TYR A 156 26.96 5.19 -7.10
N LYS A 157 26.42 4.31 -7.92
CA LYS A 157 25.83 4.66 -9.23
C LYS A 157 24.32 4.79 -9.20
N GLY A 158 23.67 4.35 -8.12
CA GLY A 158 22.22 4.41 -7.96
C GLY A 158 21.45 3.33 -8.75
N LYS A 159 22.14 2.30 -9.26
CA LYS A 159 21.50 1.20 -9.98
C LYS A 159 20.61 0.39 -9.06
N GLY A 160 19.39 0.08 -9.48
CA GLY A 160 18.39 -0.69 -8.73
C GLY A 160 17.00 -0.11 -8.90
N MET A 161 16.09 -0.50 -8.01
CA MET A 161 14.71 -0.01 -7.98
C MET A 161 14.54 0.99 -6.83
N ARG A 162 14.05 2.18 -7.15
CA ARG A 162 13.69 3.20 -6.16
C ARG A 162 12.24 3.63 -6.34
N TYR A 163 11.65 4.19 -5.31
CA TYR A 163 10.38 4.88 -5.45
C TYR A 163 10.56 6.16 -6.26
N ASP A 164 9.48 6.64 -6.85
CA ASP A 164 9.47 7.87 -7.65
C ASP A 164 9.90 9.09 -6.81
N ASP A 165 9.44 9.14 -5.56
CA ASP A 165 9.73 10.17 -4.58
C ASP A 165 11.02 9.94 -3.78
N GLU A 166 11.75 8.83 -4.01
CA GLU A 166 12.94 8.46 -3.26
C GLU A 166 14.21 9.10 -3.86
N VAL A 167 14.89 9.94 -3.06
CA VAL A 167 16.17 10.51 -3.42
C VAL A 167 17.31 9.62 -2.90
N ILE A 168 18.10 9.04 -3.81
CA ILE A 168 19.24 8.20 -3.45
C ILE A 168 20.45 9.04 -3.14
N ARG A 169 20.92 8.99 -1.88
CA ARG A 169 22.16 9.66 -1.47
C ARG A 169 23.37 8.90 -2.02
N ARG A 170 23.95 9.40 -3.10
CA ARG A 170 25.13 8.80 -3.75
C ARG A 170 26.40 9.14 -2.97
N LYS A 171 27.23 8.13 -2.78
CA LYS A 171 28.60 8.27 -2.24
C LYS A 171 29.59 8.50 -3.37
N GLN A 172 30.61 9.33 -3.13
CA GLN A 172 31.73 9.45 -4.06
C GLN A 172 32.59 8.18 -3.96
N GLY A 173 32.95 7.58 -5.11
CA GLY A 173 33.91 6.50 -5.18
C GLY A 173 35.32 6.96 -4.78
N LYS A 174 36.27 6.02 -4.70
CA LYS A 174 37.69 6.37 -4.51
C LYS A 174 38.11 7.31 -5.65
N LYS A 175 38.67 8.48 -5.30
CA LYS A 175 39.40 9.28 -6.27
C LYS A 175 40.67 8.49 -6.59
N THR A 176 40.87 8.09 -7.84
CA THR A 176 42.18 7.68 -8.34
C THR A 176 43.08 8.92 -8.27
N ALA A 177 44.14 8.82 -7.50
CA ALA A 177 45.20 9.81 -7.47
C ALA A 177 45.92 9.84 -8.82
#